data_ac7e0ee665fdf14e39771470820747fb
#
_entry.id   ac7e0ee665fdf14e39771470820747fb
#
_cell.length_a   1.000
_cell.length_b   1.000
_cell.length_c   1.000
_cell.angle_alpha   90.00
_cell.angle_beta   90.00
_cell.angle_gamma   90.00
#
_symmetry.space_group_name_H-M   'P 1'
#
loop_
_entity.id
_entity.type
_entity.pdbx_description
1 polymer ?
#
loop_
_entity_poly.entity_id
_entity_poly.type
_entity_poly.pdbx_seq_one_letter_code
_entity_poly.pdbx_strand_id
1 'polypeptide(L)'
;VRGIRGSFNEGVERRMESAGVKVIRAEASFTGERIVTGGGVSFQAPLVVINTGTSPFIPDIPGLAGTPYLTNLNFFDLHQLPPRTLVMGAGYIGLELGQGLARLGSETHM
;
A
#
# COMPACT_ATOMS: atom_id res chain seq x y z
N VAL A 1 -4.24 6.24 13.66
CA VAL A 1 -3.79 6.04 12.27
C VAL A 1 -4.95 5.61 11.36
N ARG A 2 -5.77 4.59 11.74
CA ARG A 2 -6.88 4.08 10.90
C ARG A 2 -7.93 5.14 10.57
N GLY A 3 -8.33 5.98 11.52
CA GLY A 3 -9.29 7.08 11.28
C GLY A 3 -8.75 8.12 10.30
N ILE A 4 -7.47 8.44 10.39
CA ILE A 4 -6.81 9.37 9.47
C ILE A 4 -6.79 8.80 8.04
N ARG A 5 -6.48 7.51 7.87
CA ARG A 5 -6.53 6.85 6.56
C ARG A 5 -7.92 6.90 5.92
N GLY A 6 -8.98 6.67 6.71
CA GLY A 6 -10.37 6.78 6.24
C GLY A 6 -10.69 8.16 5.70
N SER A 7 -10.38 9.19 6.47
CA SER A 7 -10.64 10.60 6.08
C SER A 7 -9.86 11.01 4.81
N PHE A 8 -8.64 10.51 4.64
CA PHE A 8 -7.85 10.77 3.42
C PHE A 8 -8.48 10.15 2.19
N ASN A 9 -8.92 8.90 2.28
CA ASN A 9 -9.55 8.19 1.16
C ASN A 9 -10.85 8.89 0.72
N GLU A 10 -11.72 9.23 1.66
CA GLU A 10 -12.94 9.98 1.37
C GLU A 10 -12.66 11.36 0.76
N GLY A 11 -11.60 12.04 1.22
CA GLY A 11 -11.17 13.31 0.67
C GLY A 11 -10.67 13.22 -0.77
N VAL A 12 -9.99 12.13 -1.11
CA VAL A 12 -9.53 11.87 -2.49
C VAL A 12 -10.72 11.58 -3.41
N GLU A 13 -11.65 10.72 -2.99
CA GLU A 13 -12.84 10.40 -3.79
C GLU A 13 -13.68 11.64 -4.10
N ARG A 14 -13.99 12.45 -3.09
CA ARG A 14 -14.72 13.72 -3.30
C ARG A 14 -14.04 14.65 -4.30
N ARG A 15 -12.69 14.73 -4.27
CA ARG A 15 -11.93 15.52 -5.26
C ARG A 15 -12.02 14.95 -6.66
N MET A 16 -11.96 13.63 -6.80
CA MET A 16 -12.13 12.98 -8.10
C MET A 16 -13.53 13.23 -8.67
N GLU A 17 -14.56 13.02 -7.86
CA GLU A 17 -15.95 13.26 -8.26
C GLU A 17 -16.20 14.73 -8.65
N SER A 18 -15.68 15.68 -7.86
CA SER A 18 -15.79 17.11 -8.18
C SER A 18 -15.04 17.52 -9.45
N ALA A 19 -14.01 16.76 -9.82
CA ALA A 19 -13.29 16.92 -11.09
C ALA A 19 -13.96 16.19 -12.28
N GLY A 20 -15.14 15.60 -12.08
CA GLY A 20 -15.86 14.86 -13.10
C GLY A 20 -15.32 13.45 -13.37
N VAL A 21 -14.46 12.92 -12.49
CA VAL A 21 -13.92 11.57 -12.63
C VAL A 21 -14.95 10.56 -12.12
N LYS A 22 -15.29 9.58 -12.97
CA LYS A 22 -16.15 8.47 -12.58
C LYS A 22 -15.32 7.38 -11.86
N VAL A 23 -15.53 7.20 -10.58
CA VAL A 23 -14.89 6.14 -9.78
C VAL A 23 -15.74 4.87 -9.82
N ILE A 24 -15.13 3.74 -10.17
CA ILE A 24 -15.79 2.43 -10.18
C ILE A 24 -15.01 1.49 -9.30
N ARG A 25 -15.63 1.02 -8.22
CA ARG A 25 -15.05 0.05 -7.28
C ARG A 25 -15.35 -1.36 -7.76
N ALA A 26 -14.43 -1.95 -8.48
CA ALA A 26 -14.54 -3.30 -8.99
C ALA A 26 -13.16 -3.88 -9.29
N GLU A 27 -13.07 -5.18 -9.30
CA GLU A 27 -11.95 -5.86 -9.92
C GLU A 27 -12.00 -5.61 -11.43
N ALA A 28 -10.88 -5.14 -12.01
CA ALA A 28 -10.79 -4.76 -13.39
C ALA A 28 -9.86 -5.70 -14.16
N SER A 29 -10.22 -5.97 -15.41
CA SER A 29 -9.41 -6.76 -16.33
C SER A 29 -9.39 -6.17 -17.74
N PHE A 30 -8.30 -6.39 -18.48
CA PHE A 30 -8.27 -6.08 -19.89
C PHE A 30 -9.01 -7.18 -20.67
N THR A 31 -9.98 -6.78 -21.48
CA THR A 31 -10.77 -7.68 -22.33
C THR A 31 -10.53 -7.44 -23.83
N GLY A 32 -9.68 -6.48 -24.16
CA GLY A 32 -9.27 -6.14 -25.51
C GLY A 32 -8.23 -5.02 -25.51
N GLU A 33 -7.80 -4.62 -26.69
CA GLU A 33 -6.85 -3.51 -26.82
C GLU A 33 -7.47 -2.22 -26.28
N ARG A 34 -6.89 -1.70 -25.18
CA ARG A 34 -7.38 -0.50 -24.48
C ARG A 34 -8.84 -0.58 -24.02
N ILE A 35 -9.36 -1.81 -23.83
CA ILE A 35 -10.66 -2.07 -23.25
C ILE A 35 -10.49 -2.66 -21.86
N VAL A 36 -11.02 -1.97 -20.87
CA VAL A 36 -11.01 -2.40 -19.46
C VAL A 36 -12.44 -2.67 -19.03
N THR A 37 -12.67 -3.84 -18.45
CA THR A 37 -13.98 -4.26 -17.93
C THR A 37 -13.91 -4.45 -16.43
N GLY A 38 -14.88 -3.90 -15.72
CA GLY A 38 -15.03 -4.04 -14.26
C GLY A 38 -16.41 -3.59 -13.81
N GLY A 39 -16.99 -4.25 -12.78
CA GLY A 39 -18.32 -3.90 -12.26
C GLY A 39 -19.45 -4.04 -13.27
N GLY A 40 -19.33 -4.94 -14.25
CA GLY A 40 -20.32 -5.14 -15.31
C GLY A 40 -20.30 -4.07 -16.42
N VAL A 41 -19.30 -3.19 -16.41
CA VAL A 41 -19.16 -2.09 -17.39
C VAL A 41 -17.84 -2.23 -18.13
N SER A 42 -17.84 -1.95 -19.44
CA SER A 42 -16.63 -1.92 -20.26
C SER A 42 -16.32 -0.47 -20.67
N PHE A 43 -15.04 -0.13 -20.60
CA PHE A 43 -14.53 1.19 -20.99
C PHE A 43 -13.45 1.02 -22.05
N GLN A 44 -13.49 1.87 -23.05
CA GLN A 44 -12.43 1.98 -24.05
C GLN A 44 -11.92 3.42 -24.07
N ALA A 45 -10.61 3.59 -24.11
CA ALA A 45 -9.98 4.90 -24.16
C ALA A 45 -8.73 4.88 -25.04
N PRO A 46 -8.37 6.01 -25.67
CA PRO A 46 -7.12 6.11 -26.43
C PRO A 46 -5.86 5.91 -25.55
N LEU A 47 -5.96 6.25 -24.27
CA LEU A 47 -4.91 6.07 -23.27
C LEU A 47 -5.47 5.37 -22.03
N VAL A 48 -4.77 4.35 -21.57
CA VAL A 48 -5.07 3.66 -20.30
C VAL A 48 -3.84 3.79 -19.39
N VAL A 49 -4.04 4.28 -18.18
CA VAL A 49 -2.99 4.39 -17.16
C VAL A 49 -3.17 3.25 -16.16
N ILE A 50 -2.13 2.43 -15.99
CA ILE A 50 -2.10 1.35 -14.99
C ILE A 50 -1.36 1.87 -13.77
N ASN A 51 -2.06 1.99 -12.64
CA ASN A 51 -1.50 2.44 -11.37
C ASN A 51 -2.05 1.60 -10.21
N THR A 52 -1.93 0.29 -10.32
CA THR A 52 -2.49 -0.70 -9.39
C THR A 52 -1.64 -0.90 -8.13
N GLY A 53 -0.52 -0.21 -8.03
CA GLY A 53 0.44 -0.37 -6.93
C GLY A 53 1.28 -1.64 -7.06
N THR A 54 1.99 -1.97 -5.98
CA THR A 54 2.88 -3.13 -5.91
C THR A 54 2.67 -3.88 -4.61
N SER A 55 3.03 -5.16 -4.61
CA SER A 55 3.15 -5.95 -3.39
C SER A 55 4.61 -5.95 -2.90
N PRO A 56 4.86 -5.97 -1.59
CA PRO A 56 6.21 -6.09 -1.08
C PRO A 56 6.83 -7.42 -1.50
N PHE A 57 8.07 -7.37 -1.95
CA PHE A 57 8.87 -8.57 -2.18
C PHE A 57 9.35 -9.13 -0.84
N ILE A 58 9.07 -10.40 -0.58
CA ILE A 58 9.55 -11.11 0.60
C ILE A 58 10.69 -12.02 0.14
N PRO A 59 11.94 -11.77 0.59
CA PRO A 59 13.06 -12.60 0.21
C PRO A 59 12.95 -14.01 0.81
N ASP A 60 13.43 -15.00 0.08
CA ASP A 60 13.50 -16.38 0.55
C ASP A 60 14.71 -16.56 1.49
N ILE A 61 14.47 -16.19 2.77
CA ILE A 61 15.47 -16.34 3.84
C ILE A 61 15.03 -17.49 4.73
N PRO A 62 15.90 -18.49 4.97
CA PRO A 62 15.57 -19.61 5.83
C PRO A 62 15.03 -19.17 7.20
N GLY A 63 13.84 -19.65 7.56
CA GLY A 63 13.17 -19.33 8.81
C GLY A 63 12.30 -18.06 8.78
N LEU A 64 12.43 -17.18 7.79
CA LEU A 64 11.65 -15.92 7.74
C LEU A 64 10.15 -16.17 7.69
N ALA A 65 9.69 -17.12 6.90
CA ALA A 65 8.27 -17.44 6.76
C ALA A 65 7.60 -17.91 8.08
N GLY A 66 8.39 -18.43 9.04
CA GLY A 66 7.93 -18.83 10.36
C GLY A 66 7.96 -17.72 11.42
N THR A 67 8.35 -16.50 11.05
CA THR A 67 8.45 -15.37 11.98
C THR A 67 7.34 -14.34 11.74
N PRO A 68 6.86 -13.65 12.78
CA PRO A 68 5.94 -12.53 12.61
C PRO A 68 6.69 -11.31 12.10
N TYR A 69 6.78 -11.15 10.77
CA TYR A 69 7.40 -9.97 10.17
C TYR A 69 6.35 -8.94 9.71
N LEU A 70 6.80 -7.72 9.60
CA LEU A 70 6.02 -6.60 9.08
C LEU A 70 6.50 -6.21 7.69
N THR A 71 5.58 -5.69 6.91
CA THR A 71 5.85 -5.00 5.65
C THR A 71 5.18 -3.62 5.66
N ASN A 72 5.39 -2.80 4.65
CA ASN A 72 4.69 -1.53 4.50
C ASN A 72 3.16 -1.67 4.45
N LEU A 73 2.62 -2.86 4.17
CA LEU A 73 1.18 -3.09 4.11
C LEU A 73 0.53 -3.18 5.51
N ASN A 74 1.21 -3.80 6.46
CA ASN A 74 0.68 -4.07 7.80
C ASN A 74 1.39 -3.29 8.93
N PHE A 75 2.44 -2.54 8.62
CA PHE A 75 3.20 -1.74 9.58
C PHE A 75 2.31 -0.80 10.41
N PHE A 76 1.39 -0.12 9.76
CA PHE A 76 0.49 0.83 10.42
C PHE A 76 -0.66 0.18 11.19
N ASP A 77 -0.75 -1.14 11.19
CA ASP A 77 -1.69 -1.91 11.99
C ASP A 77 -1.11 -2.31 13.35
N LEU A 78 0.14 -1.97 13.62
CA LEU A 78 0.75 -2.14 14.95
C LEU A 78 -0.08 -1.43 16.03
N HIS A 79 -0.42 -2.16 17.08
CA HIS A 79 -1.11 -1.64 18.24
C HIS A 79 -0.16 -1.16 19.33
N GLN A 80 1.03 -1.73 19.38
CA GLN A 80 2.07 -1.43 20.37
C GLN A 80 3.40 -1.26 19.66
N LEU A 81 4.21 -0.34 20.17
CA LEU A 81 5.58 -0.17 19.70
C LEU A 81 6.42 -1.38 20.13
N PRO A 82 7.06 -2.10 19.20
CA PRO A 82 7.98 -3.17 19.57
C PRO A 82 9.19 -2.57 20.29
N PRO A 83 9.63 -3.16 21.41
CA PRO A 83 10.80 -2.64 22.16
C PRO A 83 12.08 -2.73 21.33
N ARG A 84 12.20 -3.73 20.47
CA ARG A 84 13.31 -3.93 19.54
C ARG A 84 12.83 -4.26 18.15
N THR A 85 13.50 -3.72 17.13
CA THR A 85 13.15 -3.94 15.73
C THR A 85 14.41 -4.17 14.90
N LEU A 86 14.37 -5.18 14.06
CA LEU A 86 15.34 -5.37 12.99
C LEU A 86 14.67 -5.01 11.66
N VAL A 87 15.25 -4.05 10.93
CA VAL A 87 14.81 -3.66 9.60
C VAL A 87 15.68 -4.38 8.58
N MET A 88 15.07 -5.16 7.73
CA MET A 88 15.77 -5.88 6.66
C MET A 88 15.66 -5.10 5.35
N GLY A 89 16.74 -4.43 4.98
CA GLY A 89 16.83 -3.62 3.77
C GLY A 89 16.85 -2.11 4.05
N ALA A 90 17.85 -1.44 3.50
CA ALA A 90 18.08 0.01 3.63
C ALA A 90 17.53 0.82 2.44
N GLY A 91 16.44 0.35 1.83
CA GLY A 91 15.69 1.14 0.86
C GLY A 91 14.92 2.27 1.54
N TYR A 92 14.39 3.22 0.75
CA TYR A 92 13.71 4.41 1.30
C TYR A 92 12.59 4.08 2.30
N ILE A 93 11.77 3.05 2.05
CA ILE A 93 10.73 2.61 3.00
C ILE A 93 11.34 2.11 4.31
N GLY A 94 12.39 1.27 4.24
CA GLY A 94 13.07 0.76 5.42
C GLY A 94 13.68 1.87 6.27
N LEU A 95 14.30 2.85 5.62
CA LEU A 95 14.87 4.04 6.29
C LEU A 95 13.79 4.88 6.97
N GLU A 96 12.70 5.20 6.28
CA GLU A 96 11.60 6.00 6.83
C GLU A 96 10.93 5.31 8.02
N LEU A 97 10.54 4.06 7.87
CA LEU A 97 9.83 3.31 8.92
C LEU A 97 10.77 2.98 10.10
N GLY A 98 12.01 2.60 9.82
CA GLY A 98 13.03 2.34 10.84
C GLY A 98 13.36 3.58 11.66
N GLN A 99 13.54 4.74 11.01
CA GLN A 99 13.74 6.02 11.69
C GLN A 99 12.53 6.38 12.55
N GLY A 100 11.31 6.16 12.02
CA GLY A 100 10.07 6.41 12.76
C GLY A 100 10.01 5.58 14.05
N LEU A 101 10.30 4.28 13.99
CA LEU A 101 10.34 3.40 15.15
C LEU A 101 11.40 3.82 16.16
N ALA A 102 12.61 4.13 15.70
CA ALA A 102 13.69 4.58 16.58
C ALA A 102 13.33 5.87 17.32
N ARG A 103 12.73 6.86 16.64
CA ARG A 103 12.27 8.12 17.25
C ARG A 103 11.13 7.91 18.25
N LEU A 104 10.34 6.87 18.09
CA LEU A 104 9.28 6.50 19.03
C LEU A 104 9.81 5.71 20.23
N GLY A 105 11.08 5.30 20.23
CA GLY A 105 11.74 4.63 21.34
C GLY A 105 12.00 3.13 21.15
N SER A 106 11.79 2.58 19.95
CA SER A 106 12.22 1.21 19.64
C SER A 106 13.75 1.17 19.44
N GLU A 107 14.41 0.19 20.05
CA GLU A 107 15.80 -0.13 19.71
C GLU A 107 15.83 -0.72 18.30
N THR A 108 16.26 0.08 17.34
CA THR A 108 16.14 -0.25 15.91
C THR A 108 17.51 -0.51 15.30
N HIS A 109 17.67 -1.67 14.68
CA HIS A 109 18.83 -2.08 13.90
C HIS A 109 18.43 -2.25 12.42
N MET A 110 19.40 -2.00 11.51
CA MET A 110 19.19 -2.11 10.08
C MET A 110 20.30 -2.95 9.43
#